data_9ea4d9107f1fa3624eb446b0b2f47ec9
#
_entry.id   9ea4d9107f1fa3624eb446b0b2f47ec9
#
_cell.length_a   1.000
_cell.length_b   1.000
_cell.length_c   1.000
_cell.angle_alpha   90.00
_cell.angle_beta   90.00
_cell.angle_gamma   90.00
#
_symmetry.space_group_name_H-M   'P 1'
#
loop_
_entity.id
_entity.type
_entity.pdbx_description
1 polymer ?
#
loop_
_entity_poly.entity_id
_entity_poly.type
_entity_poly.pdbx_seq_one_letter_code
_entity_poly.pdbx_strand_id
1 'polypeptide(L)' 'MEEEKMCEANAYLVKEGKEELILEDISILRPEKDELYLQNIFGEQKRIKARIKEMNLIDHRILLEEG' A
#
# COMPACT_ATOMS: atom_id res chain seq x y z
N MET A 1 11.62 -22.23 0.89
CA MET A 1 11.05 -21.75 0.72
C MET A 1 10.61 -21.07 0.43
N GLU A 2 10.49 -20.98 0.36
CA GLU A 2 9.93 -20.31 0.15
C GLU A 2 9.47 -19.45 -0.11
N GLU A 3 9.29 -19.26 -0.29
CA GLU A 3 8.80 -18.46 -0.55
C GLU A 3 8.24 -17.67 -0.66
N GLU A 4 8.12 -17.48 -0.65
CA GLU A 4 7.48 -16.74 -0.74
C GLU A 4 7.00 -15.83 -1.17
N LYS A 5 6.36 -15.86 -1.44
CA LYS A 5 5.92 -15.06 -1.90
C LYS A 5 5.31 -14.21 -1.47
N MET A 6 5.29 -13.56 -1.32
CA MET A 6 4.83 -12.88 -0.76
C MET A 6 4.05 -11.97 -0.90
N CYS A 7 3.93 -11.25 -0.66
CA CYS A 7 3.13 -10.20 -0.47
C CYS A 7 2.91 -9.46 -1.72
N GLU A 8 1.91 -9.73 -2.41
CA GLU A 8 1.55 -9.00 -3.59
C GLU A 8 0.33 -8.17 -3.28
N ALA A 9 0.45 -7.37 -2.23
CA ALA A 9 -0.67 -6.55 -1.82
C ALA A 9 -0.75 -5.31 -2.67
N ASN A 10 -1.96 -4.87 -2.96
CA ASN A 10 -2.21 -3.65 -3.71
C ASN A 10 -2.65 -2.56 -2.76
N ALA A 11 -2.18 -1.35 -2.99
CA ALA A 11 -2.51 -0.23 -2.12
C ALA A 11 -3.58 0.64 -2.78
N TYR A 12 -4.63 0.93 -2.02
CA TYR A 12 -5.75 1.74 -2.49
C TYR A 12 -5.93 2.93 -1.56
N LEU A 13 -6.20 4.08 -2.14
CA LEU A 13 -6.56 5.26 -1.36
C LEU A 13 -8.07 5.35 -1.28
N VAL A 14 -8.59 5.38 -0.06
CA VAL A 14 -10.02 5.51 0.16
C VAL A 14 -10.34 6.98 0.31
N LYS A 15 -11.23 7.46 -0.54
CA LYS A 15 -11.57 8.87 -0.57
C LYS A 15 -13.05 9.00 -0.89
N GLU A 16 -13.80 9.56 0.03
CA GLU A 16 -15.24 9.78 -0.16
C GLU A 16 -15.95 8.49 -0.56
N GLY A 17 -15.60 7.42 0.13
CA GLY A 17 -16.25 6.13 -0.12
C GLY A 17 -15.78 5.39 -1.35
N LYS A 18 -14.79 5.93 -2.05
CA LYS A 18 -14.26 5.30 -3.24
C LYS A 18 -12.83 4.86 -3.01
N GLU A 19 -12.46 3.77 -3.66
CA GLU A 19 -11.11 3.24 -3.58
C GLU A 19 -10.40 3.48 -4.89
N GLU A 20 -9.24 4.07 -4.80
CA GLU A 20 -8.43 4.35 -5.98
C GLU A 20 -7.12 3.60 -5.87
N LEU A 21 -6.81 2.80 -6.87
CA LEU A 21 -5.56 2.05 -6.86
C LEU A 21 -4.38 3.00 -6.96
N ILE A 22 -3.47 2.90 -6.00
CA ILE A 22 -2.29 3.76 -5.97
C ILE A 22 -1.09 3.02 -6.52
N LEU A 23 -0.87 1.79 -6.06
CA LEU A 23 0.30 1.04 -6.49
C LEU A 23 0.03 -0.44 -6.29
N GLU A 24 0.43 -1.24 -7.29
CA GLU A 24 0.24 -2.68 -7.23
C GLU A 24 1.50 -3.37 -6.74
N ASP A 25 1.33 -4.57 -6.23
CA ASP A 25 2.44 -5.46 -5.88
C ASP A 25 3.44 -4.78 -4.96
N ILE A 26 2.94 -4.27 -3.86
CA ILE A 26 3.75 -3.56 -2.87
C ILE A 26 4.77 -4.49 -2.25
N SER A 27 6.02 -4.09 -2.27
CA SER A 27 7.08 -4.83 -1.60
C SER A 27 7.56 -4.10 -0.34
N ILE A 28 7.47 -2.78 -0.33
CA ILE A 28 7.89 -1.98 0.82
C ILE A 28 6.79 -0.99 1.16
N LEU A 29 6.43 -0.96 2.42
CA LEU A 29 5.49 0.02 2.94
C LEU A 29 6.10 0.57 4.21
N ARG A 30 6.40 1.85 4.22
CA ARG A 30 7.11 2.45 5.34
C ARG A 30 6.47 3.75 5.77
N PRO A 31 5.93 3.80 6.99
CA PRO A 31 5.42 5.07 7.50
C PRO A 31 6.56 6.03 7.75
N GLU A 32 6.39 7.25 7.29
CA GLU A 32 7.33 8.31 7.58
C GLU A 32 6.53 9.42 8.25
N LYS A 33 7.18 10.44 8.70
CA LYS A 33 6.56 11.46 9.53
C LYS A 33 5.11 11.75 9.20
N ASP A 34 4.88 12.43 8.10
CA ASP A 34 3.53 12.80 7.68
C ASP A 34 3.14 12.10 6.41
N GLU A 35 3.96 11.17 5.97
CA GLU A 35 3.77 10.55 4.68
C GLU A 35 3.93 9.05 4.79
N LEU A 36 3.54 8.39 3.73
CA LEU A 36 3.68 6.97 3.61
C LEU A 36 4.51 6.70 2.37
N TYR A 37 5.57 5.94 2.54
CA TYR A 37 6.44 5.56 1.43
C TYR A 37 6.05 4.17 0.97
N LEU A 38 5.84 4.04 -0.35
CA LEU A 38 5.51 2.76 -0.93
C LEU A 38 6.44 2.46 -2.09
N GLN A 39 6.79 1.21 -2.22
CA GLN A 39 7.59 0.75 -3.34
C GLN A 39 7.07 -0.62 -3.75
N ASN A 40 6.98 -0.85 -5.04
CA ASN A 40 6.50 -2.14 -5.51
C ASN A 40 7.66 -2.99 -6.02
N ILE A 41 7.34 -4.20 -6.48
CA ILE A 41 8.37 -5.15 -6.90
C ILE A 41 9.06 -4.71 -8.19
N PHE A 42 8.47 -3.77 -8.91
CA PHE A 42 9.05 -3.25 -10.14
C PHE A 42 9.94 -2.03 -9.90
N GLY A 43 10.10 -1.62 -8.65
CA GLY A 43 10.93 -0.48 -8.33
C GLY A 43 10.22 0.85 -8.39
N GLU A 44 8.92 0.85 -8.67
CA GLU A 44 8.16 2.09 -8.64
C GLU A 44 7.99 2.56 -7.22
N GLN A 45 8.11 3.85 -7.01
CA GLN A 45 8.06 4.43 -5.68
C GLN A 45 7.04 5.55 -5.62
N LYS A 46 6.39 5.67 -4.47
CA LYS A 46 5.46 6.76 -4.22
C LYS A 46 5.54 7.20 -2.79
N ARG A 47 5.36 8.50 -2.57
CA ARG A 47 5.21 9.07 -1.25
C ARG A 47 3.93 9.86 -1.25
N ILE A 48 3.03 9.52 -0.32
CA ILE A 48 1.74 10.18 -0.26
C ILE A 48 1.45 10.58 1.17
N LYS A 49 0.70 11.66 1.32
CA LYS A 49 0.27 12.11 2.64
C LYS A 49 -0.96 11.32 3.03
N ALA A 50 -0.72 10.14 3.55
CA ALA A 50 -1.79 9.23 3.90
C ALA A 50 -1.33 8.36 5.05
N ARG A 51 -2.27 7.62 5.60
CA ARG A 51 -1.97 6.67 6.65
C ARG A 51 -2.71 5.39 6.35
N ILE A 52 -2.28 4.32 6.98
CA ILE A 52 -2.89 3.02 6.78
C ILE A 52 -4.23 2.99 7.50
N LYS A 53 -5.27 2.75 6.74
CA LYS A 53 -6.59 2.59 7.32
C LYS A 53 -6.84 1.15 7.69
N GLU A 54 -6.46 0.25 6.82
CA GLU A 54 -6.67 -1.17 7.03
C GLU A 54 -5.72 -1.96 6.18
N MET A 55 -5.26 -3.07 6.68
CA MET A 55 -4.39 -3.96 5.94
C MET A 55 -5.04 -5.34 5.95
N ASN A 56 -5.52 -5.76 4.81
CA ASN A 56 -6.17 -7.06 4.69
C ASN A 56 -5.23 -8.00 3.95
N LEU A 57 -4.56 -8.84 4.71
CA LEU A 57 -3.54 -9.72 4.14
C LEU A 57 -4.13 -10.91 3.41
N ILE A 58 -5.36 -11.27 3.74
CA ILE A 58 -6.03 -12.37 3.05
C ILE A 58 -6.41 -11.94 1.63
N ASP A 59 -6.91 -10.73 1.50
CA ASP A 59 -7.30 -10.19 0.20
C ASP A 59 -6.17 -9.45 -0.50
N HIS A 60 -5.01 -9.38 0.15
CA HIS A 60 -3.84 -8.69 -0.41
C HIS A 60 -4.18 -7.23 -0.72
N ARG A 61 -4.86 -6.59 0.20
CA ARG A 61 -5.29 -5.21 0.01
C ARG A 61 -4.84 -4.35 1.18
N ILE A 62 -4.30 -3.20 0.84
CA ILE A 62 -3.91 -2.20 1.82
C ILE A 62 -4.74 -0.96 1.54
N LEU A 63 -5.54 -0.57 2.53
CA LEU A 63 -6.40 0.60 2.37
C LEU A 63 -5.76 1.78 3.10
N LEU A 64 -5.64 2.88 2.39
CA LEU A 64 -5.04 4.09 2.91
C LEU A 64 -6.09 5.18 2.96
N GLU A 65 -5.90 6.14 3.86
CA GLU A 65 -6.78 7.30 3.93
C GLU A 65 -5.92 8.53 4.06
N GLU A 66 -6.42 9.63 3.54
CA GLU A 66 -5.67 10.88 3.57
C GLU A 66 -5.47 11.32 5.00
N GLY A 67 -4.25 11.74 5.28
CA GLY A 67 -3.89 12.18 6.62
C GLY A 67 -4.18 13.64 6.87
#